data_dfa10a20f4150be386d19c6df46886ad
#
_entry.id   dfa10a20f4150be386d19c6df46886ad
#
_cell.length_a   1.000
_cell.length_b   1.000
_cell.length_c   1.000
_cell.angle_alpha   90.00
_cell.angle_beta   90.00
_cell.angle_gamma   90.00
#
_symmetry.space_group_name_H-M   'P 1'
#
loop_
_entity.id
_entity.type
_entity.pdbx_description
1 polymer ?
#
loop_
_entity_poly.entity_id
_entity_poly.type
_entity_poly.pdbx_seq_one_letter_code
_entity_poly.pdbx_strand_id
1 'polypeptide(L)'
;MVYYGPLSLKELDAVITKNHKTAKHLAKVPVNKEWNWNLTTKPEVLIAPYEANNIYLRMYSNEGKKSDISRCPIIELFNEYFGGGMNSIVFQELRETRGLAYNANAIYKFPMRKQDSEYWQEHIITQNDKMMDCINTFRHITDDMPLTESAFNVAKQSIIKSLAATRTTKSGIISSYIKSQRLSLNKDINSIIYDAMQGITMQDILNFEQQNVKGKPLHYIILGNENELDIKSLEKIAPIRRVSLEEVFGY
;
A
#
# COMPACT_ATOMS: atom_id res chain seq x y z
N MET A 1 11.05 -23.81 10.52
CA MET A 1 11.22 -24.30 9.12
C MET A 1 9.85 -24.65 8.58
N VAL A 2 9.55 -24.34 7.32
CA VAL A 2 8.33 -24.76 6.62
C VAL A 2 8.75 -25.56 5.40
N TYR A 3 8.14 -26.70 5.21
CA TYR A 3 8.44 -27.60 4.09
C TYR A 3 7.18 -27.97 3.34
N TYR A 4 7.24 -27.95 2.02
CA TYR A 4 6.26 -28.50 1.11
C TYR A 4 6.97 -29.31 0.03
N GLY A 5 6.75 -30.62 0.02
CA GLY A 5 7.41 -31.52 -0.92
C GLY A 5 7.02 -32.99 -0.71
N PRO A 6 7.64 -33.92 -1.46
CA PRO A 6 7.23 -35.33 -1.48
C PRO A 6 7.79 -36.16 -0.29
N LEU A 7 8.74 -35.61 0.49
CA LEU A 7 9.31 -36.37 1.60
C LEU A 7 8.34 -36.47 2.76
N SER A 8 8.26 -37.64 3.39
CA SER A 8 7.61 -37.79 4.69
C SER A 8 8.36 -37.05 5.78
N LEU A 9 7.74 -36.79 6.92
CA LEU A 9 8.40 -36.15 8.07
C LEU A 9 9.64 -36.88 8.52
N LYS A 10 9.61 -38.23 8.49
CA LYS A 10 10.76 -39.07 8.88
C LYS A 10 11.94 -38.92 7.91
N GLU A 11 11.67 -38.92 6.61
CA GLU A 11 12.70 -38.70 5.58
C GLU A 11 13.27 -37.29 5.65
N LEU A 12 12.43 -36.29 5.85
CA LEU A 12 12.84 -34.89 6.01
C LEU A 12 13.72 -34.73 7.25
N ASP A 13 13.33 -35.31 8.39
CA ASP A 13 14.11 -35.29 9.63
C ASP A 13 15.49 -35.92 9.45
N ALA A 14 15.57 -37.08 8.78
CA ALA A 14 16.83 -37.71 8.45
C ALA A 14 17.76 -36.84 7.59
N VAL A 15 17.20 -36.16 6.58
CA VAL A 15 17.93 -35.21 5.73
C VAL A 15 18.44 -34.03 6.53
N ILE A 16 17.57 -33.43 7.36
CA ILE A 16 17.93 -32.27 8.20
C ILE A 16 19.04 -32.68 9.19
N THR A 17 18.85 -33.76 9.94
CA THR A 17 19.82 -34.23 10.95
C THR A 17 21.19 -34.53 10.34
N LYS A 18 21.21 -35.06 9.12
CA LYS A 18 22.47 -35.34 8.41
C LYS A 18 23.21 -34.07 7.96
N ASN A 19 22.48 -33.05 7.51
CA ASN A 19 23.05 -31.90 6.80
C ASN A 19 23.05 -30.60 7.61
N HIS A 20 22.27 -30.48 8.68
CA HIS A 20 22.16 -29.29 9.50
C HIS A 20 22.73 -29.56 10.90
N LYS A 21 23.84 -28.93 11.20
CA LYS A 21 24.45 -29.00 12.54
C LYS A 21 24.13 -27.73 13.31
N THR A 22 23.48 -27.89 14.42
CA THR A 22 23.25 -26.79 15.38
C THR A 22 24.41 -26.74 16.40
N ALA A 23 24.73 -25.52 16.85
CA ALA A 23 25.68 -25.35 17.93
C ALA A 23 25.13 -25.98 19.22
N LYS A 24 26.03 -26.55 20.06
CA LYS A 24 25.65 -27.13 21.36
C LYS A 24 25.01 -26.11 22.29
N HIS A 25 25.45 -24.86 22.20
CA HIS A 25 24.88 -23.73 22.94
C HIS A 25 24.40 -22.71 21.94
N LEU A 26 23.08 -22.51 21.91
CA LEU A 26 22.44 -21.48 21.09
C LEU A 26 22.50 -20.14 21.82
N ALA A 27 22.84 -19.07 21.08
CA ALA A 27 22.70 -17.73 21.60
C ALA A 27 21.21 -17.41 21.88
N LYS A 28 20.98 -16.54 22.85
CA LYS A 28 19.63 -16.03 23.11
C LYS A 28 19.09 -15.35 21.84
N VAL A 29 17.86 -15.69 21.49
CA VAL A 29 17.18 -15.02 20.35
C VAL A 29 17.10 -13.53 20.68
N PRO A 30 17.62 -12.64 19.80
CA PRO A 30 17.52 -11.22 20.04
C PRO A 30 16.05 -10.78 20.05
N VAL A 31 15.75 -9.76 20.84
CA VAL A 31 14.41 -9.15 20.84
C VAL A 31 14.17 -8.51 19.48
N ASN A 32 13.03 -8.82 18.88
CA ASN A 32 12.63 -8.19 17.63
C ASN A 32 12.55 -6.67 17.81
N LYS A 33 13.18 -5.93 16.89
CA LYS A 33 12.94 -4.49 16.78
C LYS A 33 11.56 -4.30 16.15
N GLU A 34 10.64 -3.76 16.93
CA GLU A 34 9.32 -3.39 16.41
C GLU A 34 9.41 -2.03 15.72
N TRP A 35 8.89 -1.98 14.50
CA TRP A 35 8.75 -0.74 13.74
C TRP A 35 7.28 -0.32 13.80
N ASN A 36 7.03 0.82 14.42
CA ASN A 36 5.71 1.41 14.44
C ASN A 36 5.58 2.41 13.30
N TRP A 37 4.50 2.30 12.54
CA TRP A 37 4.16 3.28 11.53
C TRP A 37 3.74 4.58 12.19
N ASN A 38 4.25 5.72 11.70
CA ASN A 38 3.88 7.02 12.22
C ASN A 38 2.40 7.29 12.01
N LEU A 39 1.74 7.79 13.04
CA LEU A 39 0.36 8.24 12.95
C LEU A 39 0.30 9.64 12.33
N THR A 40 -0.73 9.86 11.51
CA THR A 40 -1.00 11.17 10.90
C THR A 40 -2.11 11.84 11.67
N THR A 41 -1.76 12.68 12.64
CA THR A 41 -2.73 13.40 13.48
C THR A 41 -3.09 14.78 12.95
N LYS A 42 -2.22 15.36 12.14
CA LYS A 42 -2.38 16.67 11.49
C LYS A 42 -1.62 16.68 10.16
N PRO A 43 -2.02 17.52 9.19
CA PRO A 43 -1.26 17.63 7.95
C PRO A 43 0.12 18.25 8.18
N GLU A 44 1.11 17.78 7.43
CA GLU A 44 2.49 18.28 7.46
C GLU A 44 3.12 18.11 6.07
N VAL A 45 3.96 19.06 5.67
CA VAL A 45 4.79 18.95 4.45
C VAL A 45 6.23 18.67 4.87
N LEU A 46 6.78 17.55 4.40
CA LEU A 46 8.15 17.13 4.62
C LEU A 46 8.93 17.29 3.31
N ILE A 47 9.99 18.06 3.30
CA ILE A 47 10.84 18.24 2.11
C ILE A 47 12.23 17.68 2.40
N ALA A 48 12.65 16.70 1.58
CA ALA A 48 14.02 16.23 1.53
C ALA A 48 14.67 16.74 0.23
N PRO A 49 15.85 17.39 0.30
CA PRO A 49 16.49 17.97 -0.86
C PRO A 49 16.99 16.87 -1.81
N TYR A 50 16.71 17.05 -3.10
CA TYR A 50 17.18 16.15 -4.15
C TYR A 50 17.26 16.91 -5.48
N GLU A 51 18.45 16.96 -6.07
CA GLU A 51 18.66 17.61 -7.36
C GLU A 51 18.25 16.70 -8.52
N ALA A 52 17.03 16.86 -8.98
CA ALA A 52 16.50 16.17 -10.16
C ALA A 52 15.40 17.00 -10.84
N ASN A 53 15.20 16.78 -12.14
CA ASN A 53 14.16 17.44 -12.93
C ASN A 53 12.75 16.97 -12.55
N ASN A 54 12.64 15.82 -11.90
CA ASN A 54 11.38 15.27 -11.42
C ASN A 54 11.37 15.21 -9.90
N ILE A 55 10.22 15.45 -9.34
CA ILE A 55 9.96 15.22 -7.92
C ILE A 55 9.34 13.85 -7.70
N TYR A 56 9.60 13.33 -6.50
CA TYR A 56 8.91 12.18 -5.94
C TYR A 56 8.02 12.70 -4.82
N LEU A 57 6.73 12.70 -5.06
CA LEU A 57 5.72 13.10 -4.07
C LEU A 57 5.06 11.83 -3.51
N ARG A 58 5.03 11.75 -2.20
CA ARG A 58 4.23 10.74 -1.50
C ARG A 58 3.31 11.44 -0.51
N MET A 59 2.02 11.12 -0.57
CA MET A 59 1.07 11.55 0.43
C MET A 59 0.71 10.32 1.28
N TYR A 60 0.63 10.51 2.59
CA TYR A 60 0.49 9.40 3.53
C TYR A 60 -0.47 9.77 4.65
N SER A 61 -1.36 8.84 5.00
CA SER A 61 -2.28 8.95 6.14
C SER A 61 -2.39 7.64 6.89
N ASN A 62 -2.24 7.69 8.21
CA ASN A 62 -2.39 6.55 9.10
C ASN A 62 -3.08 6.98 10.40
N GLU A 63 -4.28 6.50 10.62
CA GLU A 63 -5.07 6.76 11.83
C GLU A 63 -4.86 5.70 12.94
N GLY A 64 -3.93 4.77 12.75
CA GLY A 64 -3.69 3.66 13.69
C GLY A 64 -4.75 2.58 13.67
N LYS A 65 -5.58 2.52 12.64
CA LYS A 65 -6.64 1.53 12.49
C LYS A 65 -6.06 0.14 12.39
N LYS A 66 -6.41 -0.72 13.32
CA LYS A 66 -5.95 -2.11 13.31
C LYS A 66 -6.55 -2.90 12.16
N SER A 67 -5.77 -3.87 11.67
CA SER A 67 -6.22 -4.74 10.59
C SER A 67 -7.46 -5.54 10.97
N ASP A 68 -8.42 -5.55 10.07
CA ASP A 68 -9.60 -6.43 10.11
C ASP A 68 -9.71 -7.16 8.79
N ILE A 69 -9.57 -8.48 8.81
CA ILE A 69 -9.58 -9.31 7.60
C ILE A 69 -10.88 -9.18 6.80
N SER A 70 -12.01 -8.89 7.46
CA SER A 70 -13.29 -8.70 6.79
C SER A 70 -13.28 -7.51 5.82
N ARG A 71 -12.36 -6.57 6.02
CA ARG A 71 -12.18 -5.38 5.17
C ARG A 71 -11.29 -5.64 3.95
N CYS A 72 -10.54 -6.76 3.94
CA CYS A 72 -9.58 -7.02 2.87
C CYS A 72 -10.24 -7.03 1.49
N PRO A 73 -11.42 -7.65 1.26
CA PRO A 73 -12.06 -7.63 -0.05
C PRO A 73 -12.44 -6.22 -0.55
N ILE A 74 -12.98 -5.37 0.31
CA ILE A 74 -13.34 -4.00 -0.09
C ILE A 74 -12.08 -3.15 -0.32
N ILE A 75 -11.02 -3.35 0.45
CA ILE A 75 -9.74 -2.68 0.26
C ILE A 75 -9.14 -3.03 -1.11
N GLU A 76 -9.13 -4.31 -1.49
CA GLU A 76 -8.62 -4.75 -2.79
C GLU A 76 -9.43 -4.17 -3.95
N LEU A 77 -10.77 -4.15 -3.83
CA LEU A 77 -11.61 -3.58 -4.88
C LEU A 77 -11.49 -2.06 -4.97
N PHE A 78 -11.40 -1.37 -3.82
CA PHE A 78 -11.14 0.07 -3.80
C PHE A 78 -9.79 0.40 -4.45
N ASN A 79 -8.74 -0.36 -4.13
CA ASN A 79 -7.42 -0.16 -4.73
C ASN A 79 -7.46 -0.33 -6.25
N GLU A 80 -8.07 -1.40 -6.76
CA GLU A 80 -8.16 -1.63 -8.20
C GLU A 80 -8.98 -0.55 -8.91
N TYR A 81 -10.07 -0.09 -8.28
CA TYR A 81 -10.94 0.94 -8.82
C TYR A 81 -10.29 2.34 -8.78
N PHE A 82 -9.71 2.72 -7.62
CA PHE A 82 -9.26 4.09 -7.38
C PHE A 82 -7.82 4.34 -7.85
N GLY A 83 -6.85 3.48 -7.50
CA GLY A 83 -5.45 3.86 -7.66
C GLY A 83 -4.46 2.82 -8.16
N GLY A 84 -4.88 1.56 -8.35
CA GLY A 84 -3.95 0.43 -8.52
C GLY A 84 -3.62 0.03 -9.95
N GLY A 85 -4.44 0.35 -10.92
CA GLY A 85 -4.28 -0.13 -12.30
C GLY A 85 -4.34 0.98 -13.35
N MET A 86 -4.08 0.64 -14.61
CA MET A 86 -4.19 1.60 -15.73
C MET A 86 -5.61 2.13 -15.94
N ASN A 87 -6.62 1.40 -15.50
CA ASN A 87 -8.03 1.81 -15.57
C ASN A 87 -8.49 2.55 -14.30
N SER A 88 -7.62 2.73 -13.31
CA SER A 88 -7.96 3.40 -12.05
C SER A 88 -8.17 4.90 -12.26
N ILE A 89 -8.98 5.50 -11.38
CA ILE A 89 -9.28 6.93 -11.42
C ILE A 89 -8.00 7.76 -11.37
N VAL A 90 -7.08 7.44 -10.45
CA VAL A 90 -5.81 8.18 -10.30
C VAL A 90 -4.98 8.15 -11.57
N PHE A 91 -4.85 6.99 -12.20
CA PHE A 91 -4.08 6.87 -13.43
C PHE A 91 -4.74 7.63 -14.59
N GLN A 92 -6.05 7.49 -14.75
CA GLN A 92 -6.80 8.15 -15.81
C GLN A 92 -6.77 9.68 -15.66
N GLU A 93 -6.98 10.21 -14.45
CA GLU A 93 -7.03 11.64 -14.23
C GLU A 93 -5.66 12.32 -14.26
N LEU A 94 -4.64 11.74 -13.62
CA LEU A 94 -3.34 12.39 -13.50
C LEU A 94 -2.45 12.14 -14.71
N ARG A 95 -2.50 10.96 -15.31
CA ARG A 95 -1.60 10.61 -16.41
C ARG A 95 -2.27 10.75 -17.77
N GLU A 96 -3.39 10.06 -18.00
CA GLU A 96 -3.98 9.98 -19.35
C GLU A 96 -4.72 11.27 -19.74
N THR A 97 -5.55 11.79 -18.86
CA THR A 97 -6.40 12.96 -19.18
C THR A 97 -5.61 14.27 -19.11
N ARG A 98 -4.78 14.46 -18.10
CA ARG A 98 -4.12 15.74 -17.83
C ARG A 98 -2.62 15.77 -18.13
N GLY A 99 -1.98 14.60 -18.33
CA GLY A 99 -0.54 14.52 -18.58
C GLY A 99 0.31 15.16 -17.47
N LEU A 100 -0.16 15.12 -16.22
CA LEU A 100 0.50 15.77 -15.09
C LEU A 100 1.61 14.92 -14.51
N ALA A 101 1.49 13.60 -14.54
CA ALA A 101 2.43 12.71 -13.90
C ALA A 101 2.92 11.59 -14.83
N TYR A 102 4.20 11.26 -14.73
CA TYR A 102 4.76 10.08 -15.37
C TYR A 102 4.28 8.79 -14.71
N ASN A 103 4.23 8.80 -13.38
CA ASN A 103 3.69 7.72 -12.57
C ASN A 103 2.77 8.31 -11.50
N ALA A 104 1.57 7.75 -11.38
CA ALA A 104 0.62 8.10 -10.33
C ALA A 104 -0.11 6.83 -9.91
N ASN A 105 -0.07 6.55 -8.62
CA ASN A 105 -0.83 5.45 -8.02
C ASN A 105 -1.24 5.81 -6.59
N ALA A 106 -2.27 5.15 -6.13
CA ALA A 106 -2.76 5.30 -4.77
C ALA A 106 -3.16 3.93 -4.23
N ILE A 107 -2.91 3.69 -2.96
CA ILE A 107 -3.19 2.39 -2.35
C ILE A 107 -3.54 2.51 -0.88
N TYR A 108 -4.65 1.92 -0.50
CA TYR A 108 -4.98 1.67 0.90
C TYR A 108 -4.37 0.34 1.30
N LYS A 109 -3.40 0.36 2.21
CA LYS A 109 -2.62 -0.81 2.60
C LYS A 109 -3.31 -1.60 3.70
N PHE A 110 -3.61 -2.87 3.39
CA PHE A 110 -3.90 -3.87 4.38
C PHE A 110 -2.57 -4.45 4.91
N PRO A 111 -2.34 -4.48 6.24
CA PRO A 111 -1.06 -4.88 6.79
C PRO A 111 -0.79 -6.38 6.65
N MET A 112 0.49 -6.74 6.64
CA MET A 112 0.94 -8.13 6.57
C MET A 112 0.97 -8.84 7.93
N ARG A 113 0.80 -8.11 9.01
CA ARG A 113 0.78 -8.61 10.39
C ARG A 113 -0.43 -8.06 11.11
N LYS A 114 -1.05 -8.86 11.96
CA LYS A 114 -2.25 -8.49 12.70
C LYS A 114 -2.08 -7.28 13.63
N GLN A 115 -0.86 -7.06 14.15
CA GLN A 115 -0.57 -5.93 15.04
C GLN A 115 -0.33 -4.60 14.31
N ASP A 116 -0.01 -4.64 13.02
CA ASP A 116 0.25 -3.44 12.23
C ASP A 116 -1.05 -2.69 11.93
N SER A 117 -0.95 -1.40 11.65
CA SER A 117 -2.09 -0.58 11.24
C SER A 117 -2.29 -0.57 9.73
N GLU A 118 -3.54 -0.39 9.31
CA GLU A 118 -3.87 0.00 7.95
C GLU A 118 -3.41 1.44 7.72
N TYR A 119 -3.07 1.78 6.46
CA TYR A 119 -2.72 3.14 6.09
C TYR A 119 -3.03 3.42 4.62
N TRP A 120 -3.24 4.68 4.32
CA TRP A 120 -3.42 5.20 2.97
C TRP A 120 -2.13 5.84 2.47
N GLN A 121 -1.76 5.57 1.23
CA GLN A 121 -0.64 6.25 0.61
C GLN A 121 -0.85 6.45 -0.88
N GLU A 122 -0.24 7.49 -1.38
CA GLU A 122 -0.15 7.86 -2.78
C GLU A 122 1.29 8.05 -3.18
N HIS A 123 1.57 7.81 -4.44
CA HIS A 123 2.89 8.01 -5.01
C HIS A 123 2.75 8.63 -6.38
N ILE A 124 3.38 9.78 -6.57
CA ILE A 124 3.37 10.56 -7.80
C ILE A 124 4.80 10.91 -8.16
N ILE A 125 5.16 10.69 -9.44
CA ILE A 125 6.39 11.18 -10.04
C ILE A 125 5.99 12.18 -11.11
N THR A 126 6.40 13.44 -10.93
CA THR A 126 6.02 14.54 -11.81
C THR A 126 7.16 15.56 -11.95
N GLN A 127 7.00 16.52 -12.84
CA GLN A 127 7.90 17.67 -12.97
C GLN A 127 7.64 18.67 -11.82
N ASN A 128 8.67 19.46 -11.49
CA ASN A 128 8.60 20.43 -10.38
C ASN A 128 7.45 21.42 -10.55
N ASP A 129 7.24 21.95 -11.74
CA ASP A 129 6.20 22.93 -12.09
C ASP A 129 4.78 22.36 -12.09
N LYS A 130 4.63 21.04 -12.17
CA LYS A 130 3.32 20.35 -12.19
C LYS A 130 2.90 19.79 -10.82
N MET A 131 3.76 19.89 -9.81
CA MET A 131 3.52 19.29 -8.51
C MET A 131 2.19 19.75 -7.88
N MET A 132 1.95 21.07 -7.89
CA MET A 132 0.75 21.64 -7.28
C MET A 132 -0.52 21.23 -8.03
N ASP A 133 -0.46 21.12 -9.35
CA ASP A 133 -1.58 20.62 -10.16
C ASP A 133 -1.87 19.15 -9.85
N CYS A 134 -0.83 18.33 -9.63
CA CYS A 134 -0.99 16.95 -9.17
C CYS A 134 -1.69 16.89 -7.81
N ILE A 135 -1.21 17.66 -6.83
CA ILE A 135 -1.80 17.70 -5.48
C ILE A 135 -3.26 18.14 -5.53
N ASN A 136 -3.55 19.21 -6.26
CA ASN A 136 -4.92 19.76 -6.38
C ASN A 136 -5.86 18.78 -7.09
N THR A 137 -5.40 18.18 -8.19
CA THR A 137 -6.18 17.16 -8.92
C THR A 137 -6.44 15.96 -8.03
N PHE A 138 -5.40 15.48 -7.33
CA PHE A 138 -5.55 14.34 -6.43
C PHE A 138 -6.56 14.62 -5.31
N ARG A 139 -6.45 15.78 -4.65
CA ARG A 139 -7.43 16.19 -3.63
C ARG A 139 -8.84 16.28 -4.20
N HIS A 140 -8.98 16.82 -5.40
CA HIS A 140 -10.29 16.91 -6.05
C HIS A 140 -10.93 15.52 -6.25
N ILE A 141 -10.19 14.55 -6.78
CA ILE A 141 -10.71 13.19 -7.00
C ILE A 141 -10.89 12.38 -5.71
N THR A 142 -10.25 12.76 -4.60
CA THR A 142 -10.52 12.19 -3.27
C THR A 142 -11.67 12.89 -2.56
N ASP A 143 -11.91 14.18 -2.78
CA ASP A 143 -13.02 14.90 -2.16
C ASP A 143 -14.35 14.62 -2.89
N ASP A 144 -14.28 14.36 -4.19
CA ASP A 144 -15.43 14.04 -5.05
C ASP A 144 -15.07 12.87 -5.99
N MET A 145 -15.02 11.67 -5.43
CA MET A 145 -14.59 10.47 -6.17
C MET A 145 -15.57 10.18 -7.32
N PRO A 146 -15.09 10.17 -8.58
CA PRO A 146 -15.94 9.80 -9.71
C PRO A 146 -16.51 8.40 -9.57
N LEU A 147 -17.82 8.25 -9.73
CA LEU A 147 -18.50 6.96 -9.68
C LEU A 147 -19.02 6.60 -11.06
N THR A 148 -18.47 5.50 -11.60
CA THR A 148 -18.85 4.99 -12.92
C THR A 148 -19.09 3.48 -12.83
N GLU A 149 -20.30 3.05 -13.12
CA GLU A 149 -20.67 1.64 -13.04
C GLU A 149 -19.82 0.74 -13.96
N SER A 150 -19.48 1.24 -15.15
CA SER A 150 -18.62 0.51 -16.07
C SER A 150 -17.21 0.29 -15.50
N ALA A 151 -16.57 1.32 -14.93
CA ALA A 151 -15.25 1.21 -14.31
C ALA A 151 -15.28 0.33 -13.06
N PHE A 152 -16.33 0.41 -12.25
CA PHE A 152 -16.54 -0.49 -11.12
C PHE A 152 -16.60 -1.95 -11.55
N ASN A 153 -17.39 -2.25 -12.58
CA ASN A 153 -17.50 -3.61 -13.10
C ASN A 153 -16.18 -4.12 -13.69
N VAL A 154 -15.42 -3.26 -14.38
CA VAL A 154 -14.09 -3.59 -14.89
C VAL A 154 -13.15 -3.94 -13.75
N ALA A 155 -13.07 -3.11 -12.69
CA ALA A 155 -12.21 -3.36 -11.53
C ALA A 155 -12.58 -4.69 -10.83
N LYS A 156 -13.86 -4.92 -10.60
CA LYS A 156 -14.37 -6.15 -10.00
C LYS A 156 -14.02 -7.39 -10.81
N GLN A 157 -14.22 -7.34 -12.13
CA GLN A 157 -13.87 -8.43 -13.03
C GLN A 157 -12.36 -8.64 -13.17
N SER A 158 -11.57 -7.58 -13.09
CA SER A 158 -10.10 -7.64 -13.07
C SER A 158 -9.62 -8.51 -11.90
N ILE A 159 -10.11 -8.24 -10.68
CA ILE A 159 -9.76 -9.01 -9.49
C ILE A 159 -10.20 -10.47 -9.63
N ILE A 160 -11.45 -10.72 -10.00
CA ILE A 160 -11.98 -12.08 -10.15
C ILE A 160 -11.14 -12.89 -11.16
N LYS A 161 -10.87 -12.33 -12.33
CA LYS A 161 -10.08 -12.99 -13.37
C LYS A 161 -8.63 -13.20 -12.96
N SER A 162 -8.02 -12.23 -12.30
CA SER A 162 -6.65 -12.33 -11.79
C SER A 162 -6.52 -13.46 -10.76
N LEU A 163 -7.44 -13.52 -9.81
CA LEU A 163 -7.46 -14.58 -8.81
C LEU A 163 -7.74 -15.97 -9.43
N ALA A 164 -8.68 -16.07 -10.36
CA ALA A 164 -8.97 -17.32 -11.07
C ALA A 164 -7.83 -17.80 -11.96
N ALA A 165 -7.05 -16.88 -12.55
CA ALA A 165 -5.89 -17.21 -13.39
C ALA A 165 -4.61 -17.52 -12.58
N THR A 166 -4.60 -17.20 -11.30
CA THR A 166 -3.42 -17.38 -10.45
C THR A 166 -3.10 -18.86 -10.26
N ARG A 167 -1.93 -19.27 -10.73
CA ARG A 167 -1.40 -20.62 -10.52
C ARG A 167 -0.53 -20.66 -9.28
N THR A 168 -0.87 -21.53 -8.35
CA THR A 168 -0.08 -21.71 -7.14
C THR A 168 1.16 -22.57 -7.43
N THR A 169 2.34 -21.98 -7.32
CA THR A 169 3.62 -22.71 -7.39
C THR A 169 3.96 -23.33 -6.03
N LYS A 170 4.93 -24.25 -5.98
CA LYS A 170 5.39 -24.87 -4.72
C LYS A 170 5.88 -23.81 -3.71
N SER A 171 6.64 -22.81 -4.18
CA SER A 171 7.06 -21.68 -3.33
C SER A 171 5.89 -20.80 -2.92
N GLY A 172 4.91 -20.59 -3.81
CA GLY A 172 3.67 -19.86 -3.55
C GLY A 172 2.83 -20.48 -2.44
N ILE A 173 2.76 -21.81 -2.36
CA ILE A 173 2.06 -22.51 -1.26
C ILE A 173 2.66 -22.15 0.09
N ILE A 174 4.00 -22.18 0.21
CA ILE A 174 4.69 -21.84 1.46
C ILE A 174 4.43 -20.38 1.83
N SER A 175 4.53 -19.46 0.88
CA SER A 175 4.31 -18.04 1.11
C SER A 175 2.87 -17.74 1.54
N SER A 176 1.89 -18.36 0.86
CA SER A 176 0.47 -18.22 1.21
C SER A 176 0.18 -18.79 2.60
N TYR A 177 0.71 -19.96 2.93
CA TYR A 177 0.58 -20.55 4.26
C TYR A 177 1.15 -19.62 5.35
N ILE A 178 2.38 -19.10 5.17
CA ILE A 178 2.99 -18.18 6.13
C ILE A 178 2.16 -16.90 6.28
N LYS A 179 1.65 -16.35 5.17
CA LYS A 179 0.76 -15.17 5.20
C LYS A 179 -0.51 -15.45 6.00
N SER A 180 -1.16 -16.57 5.74
CA SER A 180 -2.37 -16.99 6.46
C SER A 180 -2.10 -17.16 7.98
N GLN A 181 -0.98 -17.78 8.34
CA GLN A 181 -0.58 -17.92 9.76
C GLN A 181 -0.35 -16.55 10.44
N ARG A 182 0.33 -15.63 9.77
CA ARG A 182 0.58 -14.26 10.30
C ARG A 182 -0.70 -13.47 10.53
N LEU A 183 -1.72 -13.72 9.71
CA LEU A 183 -3.02 -13.08 9.79
C LEU A 183 -4.02 -13.89 10.65
N SER A 184 -3.60 -15.02 11.23
CA SER A 184 -4.45 -15.95 12.00
C SER A 184 -5.64 -16.48 11.20
N LEU A 185 -5.42 -16.78 9.91
CA LEU A 185 -6.43 -17.32 9.01
C LEU A 185 -6.33 -18.84 8.92
N ASN A 186 -7.47 -19.49 8.75
CA ASN A 186 -7.58 -20.93 8.50
C ASN A 186 -7.69 -21.28 7.00
N LYS A 187 -7.79 -20.30 6.12
CA LYS A 187 -7.84 -20.45 4.66
C LYS A 187 -7.01 -19.35 3.96
N ASP A 188 -6.77 -19.53 2.68
CA ASP A 188 -6.05 -18.55 1.86
C ASP A 188 -6.85 -17.24 1.75
N ILE A 189 -6.14 -16.10 1.86
CA ILE A 189 -6.76 -14.77 1.78
C ILE A 189 -7.39 -14.52 0.40
N ASN A 190 -6.80 -15.07 -0.67
CA ASN A 190 -7.34 -14.92 -2.02
C ASN A 190 -8.72 -15.59 -2.14
N SER A 191 -8.95 -16.71 -1.44
CA SER A 191 -10.28 -17.34 -1.36
C SER A 191 -11.29 -16.42 -0.66
N ILE A 192 -10.87 -15.74 0.43
CA ILE A 192 -11.73 -14.79 1.14
C ILE A 192 -12.15 -13.64 0.23
N ILE A 193 -11.16 -13.08 -0.51
CA ILE A 193 -11.41 -11.98 -1.45
C ILE A 193 -12.34 -12.43 -2.58
N TYR A 194 -12.05 -13.59 -3.20
CA TYR A 194 -12.84 -14.11 -4.30
C TYR A 194 -14.30 -14.35 -3.91
N ASP A 195 -14.53 -15.02 -2.78
CA ASP A 195 -15.87 -15.36 -2.28
C ASP A 195 -16.71 -14.09 -1.99
N ALA A 196 -16.06 -13.04 -1.42
CA ALA A 196 -16.74 -11.81 -1.07
C ALA A 196 -17.01 -10.89 -2.27
N MET A 197 -16.25 -11.03 -3.37
CA MET A 197 -16.26 -10.07 -4.47
C MET A 197 -17.64 -9.88 -5.10
N GLN A 198 -18.45 -10.91 -5.19
CA GLN A 198 -19.79 -10.83 -5.80
C GLN A 198 -20.74 -9.92 -5.00
N GLY A 199 -20.63 -9.90 -3.67
CA GLY A 199 -21.51 -9.13 -2.79
C GLY A 199 -21.17 -7.64 -2.67
N ILE A 200 -19.96 -7.23 -3.07
CA ILE A 200 -19.55 -5.82 -2.92
C ILE A 200 -20.22 -4.96 -3.99
N THR A 201 -20.79 -3.83 -3.57
CA THR A 201 -21.47 -2.86 -4.41
C THR A 201 -20.63 -1.58 -4.61
N MET A 202 -21.03 -0.75 -5.57
CA MET A 202 -20.41 0.57 -5.77
C MET A 202 -20.63 1.49 -4.55
N GLN A 203 -21.77 1.35 -3.86
CA GLN A 203 -22.03 2.09 -2.63
C GLN A 203 -21.06 1.70 -1.50
N ASP A 204 -20.63 0.45 -1.43
CA ASP A 204 -19.64 0.00 -0.44
C ASP A 204 -18.27 0.65 -0.68
N ILE A 205 -17.86 0.82 -1.95
CA ILE A 205 -16.63 1.55 -2.31
C ILE A 205 -16.73 3.01 -1.90
N LEU A 206 -17.85 3.67 -2.19
CA LEU A 206 -18.07 5.07 -1.79
C LEU A 206 -18.04 5.21 -0.27
N ASN A 207 -18.72 4.34 0.45
CA ASN A 207 -18.69 4.35 1.92
C ASN A 207 -17.29 4.11 2.46
N PHE A 208 -16.52 3.21 1.85
CA PHE A 208 -15.15 2.94 2.22
C PHE A 208 -14.27 4.18 2.03
N GLU A 209 -14.35 4.84 0.88
CA GLU A 209 -13.63 6.07 0.57
C GLU A 209 -13.95 7.17 1.60
N GLN A 210 -15.22 7.47 1.81
CA GLN A 210 -15.68 8.51 2.74
C GLN A 210 -15.21 8.28 4.18
N GLN A 211 -15.16 7.04 4.63
CA GLN A 211 -14.75 6.70 5.99
C GLN A 211 -13.23 6.67 6.20
N ASN A 212 -12.46 6.35 5.16
CA ASN A 212 -11.05 6.01 5.32
C ASN A 212 -10.06 6.87 4.51
N VAL A 213 -10.54 7.66 3.55
CA VAL A 213 -9.69 8.44 2.64
C VAL A 213 -10.08 9.91 2.63
N LYS A 214 -11.34 10.21 2.34
CA LYS A 214 -11.85 11.58 2.22
C LYS A 214 -11.63 12.38 3.51
N GLY A 215 -11.04 13.58 3.36
CA GLY A 215 -10.84 14.51 4.46
C GLY A 215 -9.83 14.08 5.53
N LYS A 216 -9.11 12.99 5.31
CA LYS A 216 -8.07 12.56 6.26
C LYS A 216 -6.85 13.47 6.21
N PRO A 217 -6.20 13.73 7.37
CA PRO A 217 -4.96 14.49 7.37
C PRO A 217 -3.88 13.72 6.60
N LEU A 218 -3.07 14.45 5.81
CA LEU A 218 -2.01 13.87 4.98
C LEU A 218 -0.65 14.45 5.39
N HIS A 219 0.36 13.58 5.44
CA HIS A 219 1.75 14.00 5.36
C HIS A 219 2.16 14.01 3.88
N TYR A 220 2.60 15.16 3.40
CA TYR A 220 3.11 15.36 2.06
C TYR A 220 4.63 15.23 2.11
N ILE A 221 5.17 14.15 1.56
CA ILE A 221 6.60 13.83 1.58
C ILE A 221 7.14 14.10 0.17
N ILE A 222 7.99 15.11 0.04
CA ILE A 222 8.51 15.61 -1.23
C ILE A 222 10.03 15.40 -1.26
N LEU A 223 10.48 14.70 -2.28
CA LEU A 223 11.89 14.57 -2.62
C LEU A 223 12.12 15.31 -3.94
N GLY A 224 12.83 16.46 -3.91
CA GLY A 224 13.02 17.30 -5.08
C GLY A 224 13.92 18.51 -4.83
N ASN A 225 14.12 19.30 -5.87
CA ASN A 225 14.88 20.55 -5.79
C ASN A 225 14.00 21.66 -5.21
N GLU A 226 14.26 22.03 -3.96
CA GLU A 226 13.46 23.02 -3.24
C GLU A 226 13.40 24.38 -3.96
N ASN A 227 14.44 24.77 -4.69
CA ASN A 227 14.47 26.05 -5.41
C ASN A 227 13.46 26.11 -6.57
N GLU A 228 12.96 24.96 -7.01
CA GLU A 228 12.00 24.82 -8.10
C GLU A 228 10.59 24.50 -7.60
N LEU A 229 10.38 24.36 -6.28
CA LEU A 229 9.09 24.05 -5.69
C LEU A 229 8.30 25.34 -5.39
N ASP A 230 6.98 25.28 -5.58
CA ASP A 230 6.08 26.35 -5.13
C ASP A 230 5.85 26.27 -3.60
N ILE A 231 6.87 26.70 -2.86
CA ILE A 231 6.88 26.71 -1.39
C ILE A 231 5.69 27.48 -0.82
N LYS A 232 5.33 28.63 -1.43
CA LYS A 232 4.21 29.46 -0.94
C LYS A 232 2.87 28.73 -1.01
N SER A 233 2.66 27.93 -2.03
CA SER A 233 1.43 27.13 -2.15
C SER A 233 1.46 25.93 -1.21
N LEU A 234 2.62 25.31 -0.98
CA LEU A 234 2.76 24.24 0.00
C LEU A 234 2.50 24.73 1.43
N GLU A 235 2.98 25.93 1.81
CA GLU A 235 2.73 26.53 3.13
C GLU A 235 1.24 26.76 3.41
N LYS A 236 0.43 26.97 2.36
CA LYS A 236 -1.05 27.08 2.51
C LYS A 236 -1.72 25.73 2.79
N ILE A 237 -1.07 24.61 2.42
CA ILE A 237 -1.59 23.27 2.67
C ILE A 237 -1.32 22.87 4.12
N ALA A 238 -0.06 22.98 4.56
CA ALA A 238 0.37 22.61 5.91
C ALA A 238 1.75 23.19 6.25
N PRO A 239 2.14 23.21 7.55
CA PRO A 239 3.49 23.60 7.96
C PRO A 239 4.55 22.76 7.26
N ILE A 240 5.63 23.42 6.82
CA ILE A 240 6.74 22.76 6.13
C ILE A 240 7.86 22.45 7.13
N ARG A 241 8.36 21.21 7.07
CA ARG A 241 9.56 20.75 7.76
C ARG A 241 10.56 20.19 6.77
N ARG A 242 11.79 20.65 6.84
CA ARG A 242 12.90 20.12 6.05
C ARG A 242 13.52 18.94 6.77
N VAL A 243 13.78 17.87 6.04
CA VAL A 243 14.30 16.61 6.55
C VAL A 243 15.69 16.39 5.99
N SER A 244 16.69 16.16 6.85
CA SER A 244 18.05 15.88 6.39
C SER A 244 18.20 14.41 5.93
N LEU A 245 19.28 14.14 5.18
CA LEU A 245 19.60 12.76 4.78
C LEU A 245 19.92 11.89 5.99
N GLU A 246 20.57 12.47 7.02
CA GLU A 246 20.86 11.76 8.27
C GLU A 246 19.56 11.36 8.99
N GLU A 247 18.56 12.23 9.01
CA GLU A 247 17.25 11.91 9.60
C GLU A 247 16.56 10.80 8.83
N VAL A 248 16.66 10.81 7.50
CA VAL A 248 16.02 9.80 6.63
C VAL A 248 16.70 8.43 6.75
N PHE A 249 18.02 8.40 6.72
CA PHE A 249 18.79 7.15 6.63
C PHE A 249 19.40 6.71 7.96
N GLY A 250 19.45 7.57 8.98
CA GLY A 250 19.95 7.25 10.31
C GLY A 250 21.47 7.17 10.43
N TYR A 251 22.20 7.84 9.50
CA TYR A 251 23.67 7.96 9.52
C TYR A 251 24.12 9.29 8.91
#